data_9596605f8c01605c09ef46bd5eeb3b05
#
_entry.id   9596605f8c01605c09ef46bd5eeb3b05
#
_cell.length_a   1.000
_cell.length_b   1.000
_cell.length_c   1.000
_cell.angle_alpha   90.00
_cell.angle_beta   90.00
_cell.angle_gamma   90.00
#
_symmetry.space_group_name_H-M   'P 1'
#
loop_
_entity.id
_entity.type
_entity.pdbx_description
1 polymer ?
#
loop_
_entity_poly.entity_id
_entity_poly.type
_entity_poly.pdbx_seq_one_letter_code
_entity_poly.pdbx_strand_id
1 'polypeptide(L)'
;MRSLLQDMIHFCNGCQPFLEPDPVKISELEKRYREVLETDRTEYGNVPANKYYRDGYNLLLRMEKYMQNHLMFLHDSRVPATNNEAERRLRSYKRKPAQAVTFRSFESIDYLCQCMSMFVLMRLEEPANILNRVSRIFR
;
A
#
# COMPACT_ATOMS: atom_id res chain seq x y z
N MET A 1 -3.66 -5.38 17.78
CA MET A 1 -3.50 -4.76 16.43
C MET A 1 -3.04 -5.75 15.34
N ARG A 2 -1.88 -6.44 15.42
CA ARG A 2 -1.37 -7.29 14.33
C ARG A 2 -2.35 -8.39 13.88
N SER A 3 -2.94 -9.16 14.79
CA SER A 3 -3.92 -10.20 14.46
C SER A 3 -5.16 -9.63 13.77
N LEU A 4 -5.66 -8.49 14.25
CA LEU A 4 -6.80 -7.81 13.64
C LEU A 4 -6.53 -7.39 12.19
N LEU A 5 -5.35 -6.83 11.90
CA LEU A 5 -4.97 -6.48 10.52
C LEU A 5 -4.85 -7.71 9.63
N GLN A 6 -4.39 -8.85 10.16
CA GLN A 6 -4.37 -10.12 9.44
C GLN A 6 -5.79 -10.62 9.14
N ASP A 7 -6.70 -10.55 10.12
CA ASP A 7 -8.12 -10.91 9.93
C ASP A 7 -8.76 -10.07 8.82
N MET A 8 -8.50 -8.75 8.81
CA MET A 8 -8.98 -7.84 7.78
C MET A 8 -8.45 -8.19 6.39
N ILE A 9 -7.15 -8.49 6.27
CA ILE A 9 -6.52 -8.90 5.01
C ILE A 9 -7.11 -10.23 4.54
N HIS A 10 -7.31 -11.20 5.42
CA HIS A 10 -7.93 -12.48 5.08
C HIS A 10 -9.36 -12.31 4.62
N PHE A 11 -10.13 -11.45 5.29
CA PHE A 11 -11.48 -11.12 4.87
C PHE A 11 -11.51 -10.56 3.45
N CYS A 12 -10.68 -9.56 3.14
CA CYS A 12 -10.61 -8.97 1.80
C CYS A 12 -10.15 -9.96 0.73
N ASN A 13 -9.16 -10.80 1.03
CA ASN A 13 -8.68 -11.82 0.09
C ASN A 13 -9.69 -12.94 -0.15
N GLY A 14 -10.62 -13.16 0.78
CA GLY A 14 -11.72 -14.12 0.65
C GLY A 14 -12.94 -13.57 -0.11
N CYS A 15 -13.04 -12.25 -0.29
CA CYS A 15 -14.12 -11.63 -1.06
C CYS A 15 -13.91 -11.92 -2.56
N GLN A 16 -14.97 -12.36 -3.23
CA GLN A 16 -14.94 -12.55 -4.68
C GLN A 16 -14.85 -11.18 -5.40
N PRO A 17 -14.14 -11.09 -6.55
CA PRO A 17 -13.84 -9.81 -7.21
C PRO A 17 -15.03 -8.96 -7.64
N PHE A 18 -16.25 -9.51 -7.59
CA PHE A 18 -17.49 -8.86 -8.04
C PHE A 18 -18.61 -8.85 -6.98
N LEU A 19 -18.30 -9.33 -5.76
CA LEU A 19 -19.28 -9.32 -4.68
C LEU A 19 -18.96 -8.16 -3.74
N GLU A 20 -19.97 -7.34 -3.43
CA GLU A 20 -19.82 -6.32 -2.40
C GLU A 20 -19.51 -6.99 -1.06
N PRO A 21 -18.47 -6.52 -0.35
CA PRO A 21 -18.09 -7.10 0.93
C PRO A 21 -19.22 -6.92 1.96
N ASP A 22 -19.42 -7.91 2.84
CA ASP A 22 -20.48 -7.91 3.85
C ASP A 22 -20.35 -6.69 4.78
N PRO A 23 -21.33 -5.75 4.77
CA PRO A 23 -21.28 -4.54 5.57
C PRO A 23 -21.31 -4.80 7.08
N VAL A 24 -21.93 -5.92 7.51
CA VAL A 24 -21.97 -6.31 8.93
C VAL A 24 -20.57 -6.69 9.39
N LYS A 25 -19.87 -7.46 8.59
CA LYS A 25 -18.48 -7.86 8.89
C LYS A 25 -17.52 -6.69 8.90
N ILE A 26 -17.67 -5.75 7.97
CA ILE A 26 -16.86 -4.51 7.94
C ILE A 26 -17.08 -3.72 9.22
N SER A 27 -18.33 -3.50 9.63
CA SER A 27 -18.67 -2.78 10.85
C SER A 27 -18.08 -3.44 12.11
N GLU A 28 -18.11 -4.77 12.19
CA GLU A 28 -17.46 -5.53 13.25
C GLU A 28 -15.95 -5.31 13.31
N LEU A 29 -15.27 -5.38 12.16
CA LEU A 29 -13.83 -5.18 12.05
C LEU A 29 -13.43 -3.74 12.42
N GLU A 30 -14.20 -2.74 11.99
CA GLU A 30 -13.98 -1.34 12.37
C GLU A 30 -14.19 -1.10 13.87
N LYS A 31 -15.21 -1.74 14.47
CA LYS A 31 -15.45 -1.67 15.91
C LYS A 31 -14.25 -2.24 16.68
N ARG A 32 -13.78 -3.43 16.31
CA ARG A 32 -12.58 -4.04 16.90
C ARG A 32 -11.34 -3.15 16.73
N TYR A 33 -11.20 -2.44 15.60
CA TYR A 33 -10.10 -1.50 15.39
C TYR A 33 -10.15 -0.35 16.40
N ARG A 34 -11.32 0.26 16.63
CA ARG A 34 -11.51 1.33 17.64
C ARG A 34 -11.24 0.82 19.05
N GLU A 35 -11.71 -0.37 19.41
CA GLU A 35 -11.47 -0.99 20.71
C GLU A 35 -9.97 -1.18 20.99
N VAL A 36 -9.21 -1.60 19.99
CA VAL A 36 -7.75 -1.73 20.13
C VAL A 36 -7.09 -0.37 20.34
N LEU A 37 -7.50 0.68 19.61
CA LEU A 37 -6.96 2.02 19.79
C LEU A 37 -7.27 2.59 21.18
N GLU A 38 -8.48 2.36 21.71
CA GLU A 38 -8.86 2.78 23.07
C GLU A 38 -8.04 2.05 24.13
N THR A 39 -7.81 0.74 23.95
CA THR A 39 -6.95 -0.04 24.84
C THR A 39 -5.54 0.51 24.85
N ASP A 40 -4.95 0.73 23.66
CA ASP A 40 -3.61 1.31 23.52
C ASP A 40 -3.54 2.71 24.19
N ARG A 41 -4.58 3.53 24.02
CA ARG A 41 -4.63 4.87 24.65
C ARG A 41 -4.64 4.80 26.19
N THR A 42 -5.37 3.86 26.76
CA THR A 42 -5.38 3.66 28.23
C THR A 42 -4.05 3.11 28.74
N GLU A 43 -3.41 2.21 28.00
CA GLU A 43 -2.07 1.70 28.30
C GLU A 43 -1.03 2.82 28.28
N TYR A 44 -1.03 3.69 27.26
CA TYR A 44 -0.11 4.84 27.18
C TYR A 44 -0.32 5.86 28.31
N GLY A 45 -1.55 6.01 28.82
CA GLY A 45 -1.83 6.86 29.98
C GLY A 45 -1.23 6.34 31.29
N ASN A 46 -0.97 5.04 31.37
CA ASN A 46 -0.51 4.36 32.59
C ASN A 46 0.98 3.98 32.58
N VAL A 47 1.64 4.03 31.42
CA VAL A 47 3.05 3.63 31.27
C VAL A 47 3.97 4.85 31.42
N PRO A 48 5.02 4.80 32.25
CA PRO A 48 5.99 5.88 32.36
C PRO A 48 6.74 6.07 31.02
N ALA A 49 7.01 7.33 30.67
CA ALA A 49 7.72 7.68 29.46
C ALA A 49 9.10 7.02 29.38
N ASN A 50 9.34 6.26 28.32
CA ASN A 50 10.58 5.62 28.02
C ASN A 50 11.08 6.03 26.61
N LYS A 51 12.27 5.54 26.18
CA LYS A 51 12.85 5.87 24.87
C LYS A 51 11.92 5.63 23.68
N TYR A 52 11.06 4.61 23.74
CA TYR A 52 10.16 4.21 22.64
C TYR A 52 8.74 4.75 22.82
N TYR A 53 8.41 5.33 23.97
CA TYR A 53 7.10 5.87 24.30
C TYR A 53 6.61 6.86 23.24
N ARG A 54 7.47 7.82 22.87
CA ARG A 54 7.11 8.88 21.92
C ARG A 54 6.78 8.32 20.53
N ASP A 55 7.54 7.35 20.06
CA ASP A 55 7.35 6.75 18.72
C ASP A 55 6.05 5.94 18.67
N GLY A 56 5.78 5.15 19.70
CA GLY A 56 4.54 4.39 19.84
C GLY A 56 3.32 5.30 19.97
N TYR A 57 3.40 6.34 20.80
CA TYR A 57 2.32 7.31 20.96
C TYR A 57 2.03 8.08 19.65
N ASN A 58 3.06 8.50 18.94
CA ASN A 58 2.89 9.13 17.63
C ASN A 58 2.27 8.17 16.60
N LEU A 59 2.58 6.89 16.66
CA LEU A 59 1.93 5.87 15.83
C LEU A 59 0.45 5.77 16.16
N LEU A 60 0.08 5.68 17.45
CA LEU A 60 -1.31 5.64 17.89
C LEU A 60 -2.10 6.84 17.36
N LEU A 61 -1.60 8.07 17.56
CA LEU A 61 -2.24 9.29 17.06
C LEU A 61 -2.44 9.28 15.53
N ARG A 62 -1.46 8.76 14.80
CA ARG A 62 -1.57 8.63 13.34
C ARG A 62 -2.62 7.58 12.94
N MET A 63 -2.67 6.46 13.62
CA MET A 63 -3.66 5.41 13.37
C MET A 63 -5.08 5.91 13.64
N GLU A 64 -5.30 6.69 14.69
CA GLU A 64 -6.58 7.35 14.97
C GLU A 64 -6.94 8.37 13.88
N LYS A 65 -6.02 9.30 13.61
CA LYS A 65 -6.23 10.40 12.64
C LYS A 65 -6.55 9.91 11.24
N TYR A 66 -5.89 8.84 10.81
CA TYR A 66 -6.00 8.31 9.45
C TYR A 66 -6.75 6.99 9.38
N MET A 67 -7.58 6.66 10.38
CA MET A 67 -8.32 5.42 10.45
C MET A 67 -9.09 5.12 9.15
N GLN A 68 -9.82 6.09 8.60
CA GLN A 68 -10.60 5.91 7.37
C GLN A 68 -9.71 5.57 6.16
N ASN A 69 -8.54 6.22 6.07
CA ASN A 69 -7.57 5.92 5.01
C ASN A 69 -6.98 4.51 5.17
N HIS A 70 -6.68 4.10 6.40
CA HIS A 70 -6.14 2.77 6.68
C HIS A 70 -7.15 1.65 6.39
N LEU A 71 -8.44 1.90 6.58
CA LEU A 71 -9.51 0.93 6.40
C LEU A 71 -10.23 1.04 5.05
N MET A 72 -9.77 1.93 4.15
CA MET A 72 -10.38 2.15 2.84
C MET A 72 -10.50 0.85 2.02
N PHE A 73 -9.53 -0.06 2.12
CA PHE A 73 -9.54 -1.34 1.43
C PHE A 73 -10.67 -2.29 1.85
N LEU A 74 -11.31 -2.04 3.00
CA LEU A 74 -12.51 -2.78 3.41
C LEU A 74 -13.77 -2.32 2.65
N HIS A 75 -13.78 -1.07 2.19
CA HIS A 75 -14.94 -0.43 1.54
C HIS A 75 -14.81 -0.35 0.02
N ASP A 76 -13.60 -0.36 -0.51
CA ASP A 76 -13.34 -0.25 -1.95
C ASP A 76 -12.45 -1.39 -2.42
N SER A 77 -13.01 -2.33 -3.15
CA SER A 77 -12.30 -3.50 -3.69
C SER A 77 -11.16 -3.17 -4.67
N ARG A 78 -11.10 -1.92 -5.17
CA ARG A 78 -10.01 -1.43 -6.02
C ARG A 78 -8.76 -1.09 -5.22
N VAL A 79 -8.92 -0.88 -3.90
CA VAL A 79 -7.81 -0.57 -3.00
C VAL A 79 -7.21 -1.87 -2.47
N PRO A 80 -5.96 -2.20 -2.81
CA PRO A 80 -5.35 -3.44 -2.34
C PRO A 80 -5.11 -3.38 -0.81
N ALA A 81 -5.40 -4.48 -0.13
CA ALA A 81 -5.19 -4.62 1.32
C ALA A 81 -3.70 -4.59 1.72
N THR A 82 -2.79 -4.77 0.77
CA THR A 82 -1.33 -4.76 1.02
C THR A 82 -0.60 -3.95 -0.04
N ASN A 83 0.57 -3.43 0.32
CA ASN A 83 1.43 -2.66 -0.59
C ASN A 83 2.40 -3.54 -1.41
N ASN A 84 2.22 -4.86 -1.41
CA ASN A 84 3.15 -5.81 -2.02
C ASN A 84 3.38 -5.56 -3.51
N GLU A 85 2.34 -5.19 -4.26
CA GLU A 85 2.45 -4.90 -5.68
C GLU A 85 3.28 -3.63 -5.94
N ALA A 86 3.02 -2.56 -5.19
CA ALA A 86 3.81 -1.33 -5.28
C ALA A 86 5.28 -1.57 -4.90
N GLU A 87 5.53 -2.33 -3.82
CA GLU A 87 6.90 -2.69 -3.43
C GLU A 87 7.60 -3.54 -4.48
N ARG A 88 6.91 -4.52 -5.07
CA ARG A 88 7.46 -5.35 -6.15
C ARG A 88 7.85 -4.51 -7.35
N ARG A 89 7.01 -3.54 -7.74
CA ARG A 89 7.31 -2.60 -8.83
C ARG A 89 8.49 -1.71 -8.46
N LEU A 90 8.51 -1.12 -7.26
CA LEU A 90 9.63 -0.30 -6.80
C LEU A 90 10.96 -1.07 -6.77
N ARG A 91 10.95 -2.35 -6.40
CA ARG A 91 12.16 -3.19 -6.46
C ARG A 91 12.68 -3.34 -7.89
N SER A 92 11.80 -3.44 -8.88
CA SER A 92 12.23 -3.48 -10.29
C SER A 92 12.89 -2.18 -10.75
N TYR A 93 12.37 -1.03 -10.28
CA TYR A 93 12.99 0.28 -10.52
C TYR A 93 14.35 0.41 -9.83
N LYS A 94 14.49 -0.02 -8.57
CA LYS A 94 15.75 0.04 -7.83
C LYS A 94 16.86 -0.83 -8.44
N ARG A 95 16.52 -1.95 -9.07
CA ARG A 95 17.49 -2.82 -9.74
C ARG A 95 18.09 -2.20 -10.99
N LYS A 96 17.33 -1.40 -11.74
CA LYS A 96 17.79 -0.75 -12.97
C LYS A 96 18.89 0.28 -12.76
N PRO A 97 18.81 1.21 -11.77
CA PRO A 97 19.91 2.09 -11.42
C PRO A 97 21.18 1.36 -10.98
N ALA A 98 21.03 0.23 -10.27
CA ALA A 98 22.18 -0.57 -9.84
C ALA A 98 22.87 -1.28 -11.00
N GLN A 99 22.17 -1.53 -12.11
CA GLN A 99 22.71 -2.12 -13.33
C GLN A 99 23.26 -1.08 -14.32
N ALA A 100 22.73 0.13 -14.30
CA ALA A 100 23.23 1.26 -15.07
C ALA A 100 24.37 1.92 -14.27
N VAL A 101 25.54 1.98 -14.84
CA VAL A 101 26.82 2.33 -14.21
C VAL A 101 26.82 3.67 -13.46
N THR A 102 25.92 4.60 -13.70
CA THR A 102 25.62 5.79 -12.88
C THR A 102 24.58 6.68 -13.55
N PHE A 103 23.56 7.09 -12.80
CA PHE A 103 22.74 8.24 -13.21
C PHE A 103 23.47 9.52 -12.81
N ARG A 104 23.81 10.34 -13.80
CA ARG A 104 24.52 11.60 -13.57
C ARG A 104 23.63 12.75 -13.09
N SER A 105 22.29 12.59 -13.15
CA SER A 105 21.32 13.61 -12.72
C SER A 105 19.99 13.00 -12.27
N PHE A 106 19.25 13.74 -11.43
CA PHE A 106 17.88 13.38 -11.05
C PHE A 106 16.94 13.29 -12.26
N GLU A 107 17.15 14.14 -13.26
CA GLU A 107 16.42 14.14 -14.51
C GLU A 107 16.51 12.80 -15.26
N SER A 108 17.70 12.18 -15.28
CA SER A 108 17.90 10.86 -15.87
C SER A 108 17.12 9.77 -15.12
N ILE A 109 16.96 9.90 -13.80
CA ILE A 109 16.15 9.01 -12.98
C ILE A 109 14.67 9.19 -13.31
N ASP A 110 14.20 10.44 -13.45
CA ASP A 110 12.82 10.75 -13.81
C ASP A 110 12.45 10.18 -15.19
N TYR A 111 13.31 10.36 -16.19
CA TYR A 111 13.11 9.75 -17.51
C TYR A 111 13.05 8.22 -17.44
N LEU A 112 13.93 7.59 -16.66
CA LEU A 112 13.86 6.15 -16.47
C LEU A 112 12.55 5.73 -15.83
N CYS A 113 12.09 6.42 -14.79
CA CYS A 113 10.84 6.14 -14.10
C CYS A 113 9.65 6.29 -15.06
N GLN A 114 9.62 7.33 -15.89
CA GLN A 114 8.61 7.54 -16.92
C GLN A 114 8.59 6.39 -17.94
N CYS A 115 9.74 6.04 -18.50
CA CYS A 115 9.87 4.91 -19.43
C CYS A 115 9.40 3.59 -18.82
N MET A 116 9.82 3.30 -17.58
CA MET A 116 9.40 2.08 -16.89
C MET A 116 7.90 2.05 -16.61
N SER A 117 7.31 3.17 -16.22
CA SER A 117 5.86 3.30 -16.02
C SER A 117 5.09 3.05 -17.31
N MET A 118 5.56 3.63 -18.43
CA MET A 118 5.00 3.39 -19.74
C MET A 118 5.04 1.90 -20.14
N PHE A 119 6.17 1.21 -19.92
CA PHE A 119 6.26 -0.23 -20.18
C PHE A 119 5.34 -1.07 -19.31
N VAL A 120 5.13 -0.69 -18.05
CA VAL A 120 4.18 -1.38 -17.17
C VAL A 120 2.76 -1.22 -17.70
N LEU A 121 2.36 -0.01 -18.10
CA LEU A 121 1.04 0.25 -18.68
C LEU A 121 0.84 -0.52 -19.99
N MET A 122 1.84 -0.52 -20.87
CA MET A 122 1.78 -1.28 -22.12
C MET A 122 1.59 -2.79 -21.90
N ARG A 123 2.19 -3.35 -20.84
CA ARG A 123 2.01 -4.77 -20.49
C ARG A 123 0.61 -5.07 -19.97
N LEU A 124 0.00 -4.14 -19.22
CA LEU A 124 -1.36 -4.29 -18.70
C LEU A 124 -2.42 -4.30 -19.81
N GLU A 125 -2.12 -3.64 -20.95
CA GLU A 125 -3.01 -3.62 -22.10
C GLU A 125 -2.84 -4.85 -23.03
N GLU A 126 -1.97 -5.81 -22.66
CA GLU A 126 -1.72 -7.06 -23.39
C GLU A 126 -1.53 -6.89 -24.91
N PRO A 127 -0.68 -6.00 -25.39
CA PRO A 127 -0.48 -5.82 -26.82
C PRO A 127 0.21 -7.05 -27.41
N ALA A 128 -0.23 -7.50 -28.58
CA ALA A 128 0.36 -8.62 -29.32
C ALA A 128 1.86 -8.44 -29.57
N ASN A 129 2.35 -7.19 -29.67
CA ASN A 129 3.77 -6.88 -29.82
C ASN A 129 4.10 -5.51 -29.20
N ILE A 130 4.83 -5.52 -28.08
CA ILE A 130 5.27 -4.31 -27.37
C ILE A 130 6.24 -3.47 -28.22
N LEU A 131 7.12 -4.12 -29.01
CA LEU A 131 8.11 -3.41 -29.84
C LEU A 131 7.43 -2.55 -30.91
N ASN A 132 6.36 -3.03 -31.53
CA ASN A 132 5.59 -2.25 -32.51
C ASN A 132 4.92 -1.03 -31.87
N ARG A 133 4.57 -1.11 -30.62
CA ARG A 133 3.98 0.02 -29.87
C ARG A 133 5.03 1.06 -29.49
N VAL A 134 6.18 0.60 -29.02
CA VAL A 134 7.32 1.47 -28.71
C VAL A 134 7.79 2.19 -29.98
N SER A 135 7.90 1.52 -31.12
CA SER A 135 8.35 2.13 -32.39
C SER A 135 7.42 3.25 -32.89
N ARG A 136 6.14 3.25 -32.50
CA ARG A 136 5.18 4.32 -32.84
C ARG A 136 5.34 5.58 -31.99
N ILE A 137 5.93 5.47 -30.81
CA ILE A 137 6.14 6.59 -29.89
C ILE A 137 7.36 7.40 -30.28
N PHE A 138 8.36 6.74 -30.88
CA PHE A 138 9.64 7.35 -31.27
C PHE A 138 9.72 7.66 -32.78
N ARG A 139 8.61 7.69 -33.47
CA ARG A 139 8.46 8.21 -34.83
C ARG A 139 7.94 9.64 -34.79
#